data_200d24d1816b62cd7268c5802b1a2317
#
_entry.id   200d24d1816b62cd7268c5802b1a2317
#
_cell.length_a   1.000
_cell.length_b   1.000
_cell.length_c   1.000
_cell.angle_alpha   90.00
_cell.angle_beta   90.00
_cell.angle_gamma   90.00
#
_symmetry.space_group_name_H-M   'P 1'
#
loop_
_entity.id
_entity.type
_entity.pdbx_description
1 polymer ?
#
loop_
_entity_poly.entity_id
_entity_poly.type
_entity_poly.pdbx_seq_one_letter_code
_entity_poly.pdbx_strand_id
1 'polypeptide(L)'
;EANDSAHIKRAIIIANDGLDTVHDDCTPISNPFQRSPRFIRKHIAEGGIVGLGGALFPAAIKLNPAPGIKTLLINGVECEPYINCDNQLLQQYPERVLSGTQLMLHVLGAEEAVIAIEQDMVHALISMQAATDTLNDPRIRVVSVPDVYPAGGERQLIEIITGLQVPHGGLPADLGVICQNAGTAAAIDQWINSGEPLISRMVTVCGNATAAAQNFVVRIGTPIAAIVNALQATDVSRVIIGGSMMGVTADSTAEPISKASNCIILSSGDNFSPAPEEMPCIRCGDCVPVCPARINPQLLLESMSTNNTRQSEALGALDCIDCGCCDYVCPSGIDLTARFKIAKQTIWEQHLLAIRAERSQQRFADHEKRWLTASNEERETLDAQTAAFHDVQANSKSALDDMLKRLNSPTPDDGTLKDEPRKNDEADQ
;
A
#
# COMPACT_ATOMS: atom_id res chain seq x y z
N GLU A 1 20.62 21.36 12.97
CA GLU A 1 19.38 21.15 13.74
C GLU A 1 18.35 20.64 12.74
N ALA A 2 18.25 19.30 12.62
CA ALA A 2 17.20 18.67 11.89
C ALA A 2 15.89 19.02 12.59
N ASN A 3 15.06 19.76 11.92
CA ASN A 3 13.70 20.04 12.36
C ASN A 3 12.91 18.74 12.25
N ASP A 4 12.99 17.94 13.30
CA ASP A 4 12.15 16.79 13.51
C ASP A 4 10.73 17.32 13.82
N SER A 5 9.98 17.59 12.77
CA SER A 5 8.53 17.71 12.89
C SER A 5 8.04 16.33 13.28
N ALA A 6 8.09 16.07 14.60
CA ALA A 6 7.51 14.91 15.21
C ALA A 6 6.05 14.83 14.75
N HIS A 7 5.80 14.06 13.70
CA HIS A 7 4.45 13.70 13.35
C HIS A 7 3.89 12.92 14.53
N ILE A 8 3.05 13.59 15.33
CA ILE A 8 2.33 12.95 16.43
C ILE A 8 1.55 11.80 15.80
N LYS A 9 2.11 10.61 15.84
CA LYS A 9 1.45 9.39 15.40
C LYS A 9 0.37 9.08 16.43
N ARG A 10 -0.88 9.08 15.99
CA ARG A 10 -1.97 8.62 16.86
C ARG A 10 -1.76 7.14 17.15
N ALA A 11 -1.78 6.76 18.42
CA ALA A 11 -1.66 5.40 18.87
C ALA A 11 -2.85 5.05 19.79
N ILE A 12 -3.21 3.77 19.80
CA ILE A 12 -4.18 3.23 20.76
C ILE A 12 -3.38 2.41 21.76
N ILE A 13 -3.47 2.79 23.02
CA ILE A 13 -2.87 2.05 24.12
C ILE A 13 -3.91 1.10 24.66
N ILE A 14 -3.63 -0.20 24.64
CA ILE A 14 -4.51 -1.26 25.14
C ILE A 14 -3.85 -1.85 26.39
N ALA A 15 -4.53 -1.76 27.52
CA ALA A 15 -4.12 -2.49 28.72
C ALA A 15 -4.59 -3.94 28.57
N ASN A 16 -3.65 -4.87 28.47
CA ASN A 16 -3.94 -6.30 28.36
C ASN A 16 -4.40 -6.83 29.75
N ASP A 17 -5.50 -7.55 29.77
CA ASP A 17 -6.03 -8.19 30.99
C ASP A 17 -5.34 -9.52 31.34
N GLY A 18 -4.50 -10.03 30.44
CA GLY A 18 -3.78 -11.30 30.59
C GLY A 18 -4.62 -12.56 30.37
N LEU A 19 -5.89 -12.42 29.96
CA LEU A 19 -6.79 -13.56 29.79
C LEU A 19 -6.69 -14.20 28.41
N ASP A 20 -6.12 -13.47 27.42
CA ASP A 20 -5.99 -13.94 26.03
C ASP A 20 -7.31 -14.45 25.40
N THR A 21 -8.43 -13.85 25.78
CA THR A 21 -9.75 -14.20 25.26
C THR A 21 -9.83 -13.88 23.77
N VAL A 22 -10.13 -14.89 22.97
CA VAL A 22 -10.27 -14.78 21.52
C VAL A 22 -11.71 -14.38 21.17
N HIS A 23 -11.88 -13.43 20.25
CA HIS A 23 -13.20 -13.03 19.78
C HIS A 23 -13.85 -14.13 18.93
N ASP A 24 -15.17 -14.27 18.98
CA ASP A 24 -15.93 -15.33 18.29
C ASP A 24 -15.75 -15.29 16.75
N ASP A 25 -15.45 -14.13 16.18
CA ASP A 25 -15.19 -13.99 14.74
C ASP A 25 -13.80 -14.53 14.31
N CYS A 26 -12.91 -14.80 15.27
CA CYS A 26 -11.59 -15.37 15.02
C CYS A 26 -11.68 -16.88 14.85
N THR A 27 -12.27 -17.33 13.75
CA THR A 27 -12.49 -18.75 13.47
C THR A 27 -11.79 -19.20 12.18
N PRO A 28 -11.27 -20.44 12.14
CA PRO A 28 -10.69 -21.03 10.93
C PRO A 28 -11.70 -21.07 9.78
N ILE A 29 -11.22 -20.88 8.55
CA ILE A 29 -12.05 -21.05 7.36
C ILE A 29 -12.08 -22.52 6.97
N SER A 30 -13.27 -23.12 7.02
CA SER A 30 -13.47 -24.48 6.50
C SER A 30 -13.34 -24.50 4.99
N ASN A 31 -12.48 -25.42 4.47
CA ASN A 31 -12.27 -25.63 3.03
C ASN A 31 -11.91 -24.34 2.26
N PRO A 32 -10.81 -23.66 2.60
CA PRO A 32 -10.47 -22.33 2.04
C PRO A 32 -10.33 -22.37 0.51
N PHE A 33 -9.86 -23.47 -0.08
CA PHE A 33 -9.71 -23.63 -1.53
C PHE A 33 -11.03 -23.76 -2.30
N GLN A 34 -12.15 -23.98 -1.62
CA GLN A 34 -13.49 -23.95 -2.20
C GLN A 34 -14.11 -22.53 -2.14
N ARG A 35 -13.48 -21.60 -1.43
CA ARG A 35 -13.92 -20.21 -1.35
C ARG A 35 -13.39 -19.41 -2.53
N SER A 36 -14.13 -18.38 -2.94
CA SER A 36 -13.68 -17.50 -4.01
C SER A 36 -12.41 -16.71 -3.62
N PRO A 37 -11.53 -16.40 -4.56
CA PRO A 37 -10.36 -15.54 -4.31
C PRO A 37 -10.71 -14.20 -3.62
N ARG A 38 -11.85 -13.60 -3.99
CA ARG A 38 -12.34 -12.37 -3.36
C ARG A 38 -12.66 -12.55 -1.89
N PHE A 39 -13.27 -13.68 -1.52
CA PHE A 39 -13.60 -14.01 -0.13
C PHE A 39 -12.31 -14.14 0.70
N ILE A 40 -11.35 -14.93 0.22
CA ILE A 40 -10.08 -15.14 0.92
C ILE A 40 -9.30 -13.81 1.07
N ARG A 41 -9.23 -12.97 0.02
CA ARG A 41 -8.58 -11.65 0.12
C ARG A 41 -9.24 -10.76 1.16
N LYS A 42 -10.57 -10.72 1.20
CA LYS A 42 -11.29 -9.95 2.22
C LYS A 42 -10.93 -10.42 3.63
N HIS A 43 -10.90 -11.73 3.82
CA HIS A 43 -10.55 -12.33 5.11
C HIS A 43 -9.08 -12.04 5.50
N ILE A 44 -8.13 -12.12 4.55
CA ILE A 44 -6.74 -11.70 4.78
C ILE A 44 -6.67 -10.24 5.27
N ALA A 45 -7.50 -9.35 4.72
CA ALA A 45 -7.56 -7.96 5.18
C ALA A 45 -8.09 -7.86 6.62
N GLU A 46 -9.11 -8.66 6.97
CA GLU A 46 -9.71 -8.72 8.32
C GLU A 46 -8.70 -9.21 9.37
N GLY A 47 -7.82 -10.15 9.01
CA GLY A 47 -6.71 -10.60 9.87
C GLY A 47 -5.59 -9.56 10.05
N GLY A 48 -5.70 -8.38 9.42
CA GLY A 48 -4.72 -7.31 9.53
C GLY A 48 -3.36 -7.66 8.95
N ILE A 49 -3.29 -8.59 7.98
CA ILE A 49 -2.04 -9.13 7.44
C ILE A 49 -1.40 -8.13 6.48
N VAL A 50 -0.13 -7.83 6.75
CA VAL A 50 0.73 -6.96 5.96
C VAL A 50 2.01 -7.68 5.54
N GLY A 51 2.77 -7.09 4.63
CA GLY A 51 4.11 -7.58 4.29
C GLY A 51 5.05 -7.50 5.48
N LEU A 52 5.55 -8.65 5.95
CA LEU A 52 6.42 -8.75 7.12
C LEU A 52 7.92 -8.57 6.82
N GLY A 53 8.29 -8.38 5.57
CA GLY A 53 9.66 -8.03 5.15
C GLY A 53 10.04 -6.54 5.33
N GLY A 54 9.31 -5.79 6.17
CA GLY A 54 9.63 -4.41 6.55
C GLY A 54 8.74 -3.32 5.94
N ALA A 55 8.28 -3.47 4.70
CA ALA A 55 7.50 -2.43 4.00
C ALA A 55 6.05 -2.25 4.48
N LEU A 56 5.49 -3.20 5.24
CA LEU A 56 4.13 -3.17 5.80
C LEU A 56 3.00 -2.97 4.78
N PHE A 57 3.24 -3.22 3.50
CA PHE A 57 2.20 -3.08 2.49
C PHE A 57 1.08 -4.11 2.74
N PRO A 58 -0.21 -3.70 2.71
CA PRO A 58 -1.32 -4.63 3.00
C PRO A 58 -1.33 -5.82 2.04
N ALA A 59 -1.23 -7.05 2.59
CA ALA A 59 -1.14 -8.27 1.79
C ALA A 59 -2.36 -8.47 0.89
N ALA A 60 -3.56 -8.15 1.37
CA ALA A 60 -4.79 -8.26 0.61
C ALA A 60 -4.82 -7.35 -0.65
N ILE A 61 -4.18 -6.19 -0.60
CA ILE A 61 -4.04 -5.29 -1.76
C ILE A 61 -3.04 -5.88 -2.75
N LYS A 62 -1.88 -6.33 -2.27
CA LYS A 62 -0.84 -6.94 -3.13
C LYS A 62 -1.33 -8.21 -3.81
N LEU A 63 -2.24 -8.96 -3.18
CA LEU A 63 -2.90 -10.15 -3.73
C LEU A 63 -4.11 -9.84 -4.62
N ASN A 64 -4.31 -8.59 -5.04
CA ASN A 64 -5.35 -8.16 -5.98
C ASN A 64 -4.76 -7.37 -7.17
N PRO A 65 -3.76 -7.91 -7.87
CA PRO A 65 -3.17 -7.26 -9.03
C PRO A 65 -4.14 -7.28 -10.23
N ALA A 66 -3.73 -6.58 -11.31
CA ALA A 66 -4.34 -6.80 -12.62
C ALA A 66 -4.14 -8.27 -13.06
N PRO A 67 -5.02 -8.81 -13.94
CA PRO A 67 -4.85 -10.16 -14.46
C PRO A 67 -3.50 -10.37 -15.16
N GLY A 68 -2.99 -11.62 -15.11
CA GLY A 68 -1.76 -11.99 -15.81
C GLY A 68 -0.58 -12.34 -14.91
N ILE A 69 -0.81 -12.52 -13.61
CA ILE A 69 0.24 -13.02 -12.71
C ILE A 69 0.50 -14.50 -13.00
N LYS A 70 1.76 -14.81 -13.29
CA LYS A 70 2.22 -16.17 -13.55
C LYS A 70 2.98 -16.76 -12.38
N THR A 71 3.83 -15.96 -11.75
CA THR A 71 4.75 -16.42 -10.71
C THR A 71 4.48 -15.71 -9.39
N LEU A 72 4.28 -16.50 -8.34
CA LEU A 72 4.34 -16.06 -6.96
C LEU A 72 5.75 -16.33 -6.42
N LEU A 73 6.47 -15.27 -6.03
CA LEU A 73 7.79 -15.37 -5.43
C LEU A 73 7.65 -15.23 -3.91
N ILE A 74 8.04 -16.27 -3.18
CA ILE A 74 8.14 -16.23 -1.72
C ILE A 74 9.58 -15.89 -1.35
N ASN A 75 9.73 -14.73 -0.75
CA ASN A 75 11.01 -14.20 -0.30
C ASN A 75 11.32 -14.75 1.10
N GLY A 76 12.17 -15.75 1.17
CA GLY A 76 12.80 -16.27 2.37
C GLY A 76 14.29 -15.88 2.45
N VAL A 77 14.69 -14.86 1.70
CA VAL A 77 16.05 -14.30 1.67
C VAL A 77 16.18 -13.28 2.79
N GLU A 78 17.05 -13.51 3.74
CA GLU A 78 17.22 -12.69 4.94
C GLU A 78 18.63 -12.09 4.99
N CYS A 79 18.99 -11.37 3.92
CA CYS A 79 20.34 -10.85 3.67
C CYS A 79 20.77 -9.70 4.61
N GLU A 80 19.88 -9.14 5.40
CA GLU A 80 20.20 -8.07 6.36
C GLU A 80 21.00 -8.66 7.53
N PRO A 81 22.22 -8.15 7.81
CA PRO A 81 23.02 -8.69 8.90
C PRO A 81 22.33 -8.63 10.26
N TYR A 82 22.60 -9.62 11.09
CA TYR A 82 22.04 -9.82 12.44
C TYR A 82 20.59 -10.33 12.48
N ILE A 83 19.85 -10.36 11.38
CA ILE A 83 18.48 -10.88 11.35
C ILE A 83 18.51 -12.39 11.08
N ASN A 84 17.63 -13.14 11.75
CA ASN A 84 17.53 -14.59 11.61
C ASN A 84 16.09 -15.11 11.85
N CYS A 85 15.10 -14.24 11.85
CA CYS A 85 13.72 -14.61 12.17
C CYS A 85 13.05 -15.41 11.04
N ASP A 86 13.27 -15.04 9.77
CA ASP A 86 12.71 -15.75 8.62
C ASP A 86 13.42 -17.09 8.41
N ASN A 87 14.76 -17.16 8.59
CA ASN A 87 15.51 -18.41 8.59
C ASN A 87 14.96 -19.38 9.64
N GLN A 88 14.74 -18.93 10.87
CA GLN A 88 14.18 -19.74 11.95
C GLN A 88 12.74 -20.19 11.64
N LEU A 89 11.94 -19.33 11.05
CA LEU A 89 10.57 -19.64 10.62
C LEU A 89 10.57 -20.76 9.57
N LEU A 90 11.41 -20.65 8.55
CA LEU A 90 11.54 -21.65 7.47
C LEU A 90 12.04 -23.01 7.98
N GLN A 91 12.87 -23.01 9.03
CA GLN A 91 13.32 -24.24 9.68
C GLN A 91 12.25 -24.93 10.51
N GLN A 92 11.53 -24.14 11.34
CA GLN A 92 10.63 -24.70 12.35
C GLN A 92 9.20 -24.89 11.86
N TYR A 93 8.76 -24.09 10.90
CA TYR A 93 7.36 -24.05 10.43
C TYR A 93 7.24 -24.06 8.90
N PRO A 94 8.00 -24.93 8.18
CA PRO A 94 7.98 -24.96 6.72
C PRO A 94 6.57 -25.22 6.16
N GLU A 95 5.76 -26.06 6.85
CA GLU A 95 4.40 -26.39 6.43
C GLU A 95 3.48 -25.17 6.44
N ARG A 96 3.65 -24.25 7.40
CA ARG A 96 2.85 -23.01 7.44
C ARG A 96 3.19 -22.09 6.26
N VAL A 97 4.46 -21.99 5.91
CA VAL A 97 4.90 -21.21 4.75
C VAL A 97 4.35 -21.81 3.46
N LEU A 98 4.39 -23.13 3.32
CA LEU A 98 3.84 -23.85 2.16
C LEU A 98 2.33 -23.71 2.05
N SER A 99 1.61 -23.89 3.14
CA SER A 99 0.15 -23.74 3.18
C SER A 99 -0.28 -22.32 2.82
N GLY A 100 0.38 -21.29 3.39
CA GLY A 100 0.14 -19.91 3.02
C GLY A 100 0.47 -19.61 1.56
N THR A 101 1.53 -20.24 1.02
CA THR A 101 1.89 -20.16 -0.41
C THR A 101 0.79 -20.73 -1.29
N GLN A 102 0.25 -21.90 -0.95
CA GLN A 102 -0.87 -22.51 -1.69
C GLN A 102 -2.13 -21.63 -1.67
N LEU A 103 -2.44 -21.01 -0.51
CA LEU A 103 -3.56 -20.07 -0.38
C LEU A 103 -3.35 -18.84 -1.28
N MET A 104 -2.13 -18.30 -1.34
CA MET A 104 -1.82 -17.18 -2.22
C MET A 104 -1.85 -17.57 -3.70
N LEU A 105 -1.37 -18.77 -4.08
CA LEU A 105 -1.51 -19.31 -5.43
C LEU A 105 -2.97 -19.41 -5.84
N HIS A 106 -3.84 -19.92 -4.94
CA HIS A 106 -5.29 -20.00 -5.17
C HIS A 106 -5.90 -18.61 -5.39
N VAL A 107 -5.50 -17.63 -4.57
CA VAL A 107 -6.04 -16.26 -4.64
C VAL A 107 -5.61 -15.54 -5.91
N LEU A 108 -4.36 -15.71 -6.34
CA LEU A 108 -3.79 -15.07 -7.52
C LEU A 108 -4.16 -15.78 -8.82
N GLY A 109 -4.45 -17.08 -8.76
CA GLY A 109 -4.55 -17.92 -9.95
C GLY A 109 -3.22 -18.06 -10.68
N ALA A 110 -2.08 -17.91 -9.98
CA ALA A 110 -0.74 -18.00 -10.56
C ALA A 110 -0.38 -19.44 -10.92
N GLU A 111 0.50 -19.59 -11.92
CA GLU A 111 0.88 -20.88 -12.47
C GLU A 111 1.89 -21.63 -11.58
N GLU A 112 2.80 -20.87 -10.96
CA GLU A 112 3.85 -21.43 -10.09
C GLU A 112 4.12 -20.56 -8.87
N ALA A 113 4.75 -21.15 -7.84
CA ALA A 113 5.39 -20.44 -6.75
C ALA A 113 6.84 -20.86 -6.61
N VAL A 114 7.70 -19.87 -6.42
CA VAL A 114 9.14 -20.04 -6.17
C VAL A 114 9.45 -19.56 -4.78
N ILE A 115 9.98 -20.43 -3.92
CA ILE A 115 10.44 -20.08 -2.58
C ILE A 115 11.95 -19.88 -2.66
N ALA A 116 12.40 -18.64 -2.53
CA ALA A 116 13.81 -18.29 -2.60
C ALA A 116 14.42 -18.22 -1.20
N ILE A 117 15.54 -18.91 -0.98
CA ILE A 117 16.24 -19.00 0.30
C ILE A 117 17.74 -18.82 0.03
N GLU A 118 18.47 -18.17 0.92
CA GLU A 118 19.91 -17.98 0.78
C GLU A 118 20.67 -19.31 0.90
N GLN A 119 21.78 -19.42 0.15
CA GLN A 119 22.56 -20.66 0.09
C GLN A 119 23.23 -21.03 1.41
N ASP A 120 23.52 -20.09 2.29
CA ASP A 120 24.07 -20.27 3.62
C ASP A 120 23.02 -20.72 4.65
N MET A 121 21.72 -20.52 4.37
CA MET A 121 20.62 -21.00 5.20
C MET A 121 20.36 -22.51 5.00
N VAL A 122 21.39 -23.34 5.15
CA VAL A 122 21.37 -24.77 4.81
C VAL A 122 20.23 -25.53 5.49
N HIS A 123 19.97 -25.26 6.77
CA HIS A 123 18.89 -25.95 7.52
C HIS A 123 17.50 -25.56 7.04
N ALA A 124 17.29 -24.29 6.70
CA ALA A 124 16.03 -23.82 6.12
C ALA A 124 15.80 -24.44 4.73
N LEU A 125 16.85 -24.52 3.89
CA LEU A 125 16.78 -25.18 2.59
C LEU A 125 16.39 -26.65 2.73
N ILE A 126 17.02 -27.41 3.65
CA ILE A 126 16.72 -28.83 3.89
C ILE A 126 15.26 -28.99 4.38
N SER A 127 14.83 -28.18 5.37
CA SER A 127 13.49 -28.28 5.93
C SER A 127 12.42 -27.94 4.90
N MET A 128 12.60 -26.84 4.15
CA MET A 128 11.67 -26.43 3.11
C MET A 128 11.61 -27.41 1.94
N GLN A 129 12.74 -27.97 1.52
CA GLN A 129 12.76 -28.99 0.47
C GLN A 129 12.01 -30.25 0.90
N ALA A 130 12.28 -30.77 2.10
CA ALA A 130 11.62 -31.94 2.64
C ALA A 130 10.09 -31.75 2.77
N ALA A 131 9.67 -30.58 3.24
CA ALA A 131 8.24 -30.24 3.35
C ALA A 131 7.60 -30.12 1.95
N THR A 132 8.29 -29.52 0.98
CA THR A 132 7.81 -29.37 -0.41
C THR A 132 7.68 -30.73 -1.08
N ASP A 133 8.64 -31.63 -0.89
CA ASP A 133 8.59 -33.00 -1.42
C ASP A 133 7.42 -33.79 -0.81
N THR A 134 7.15 -33.59 0.49
CA THR A 134 6.00 -34.21 1.19
C THR A 134 4.66 -33.66 0.68
N LEU A 135 4.58 -32.34 0.44
CA LEU A 135 3.40 -31.67 -0.09
C LEU A 135 3.06 -32.14 -1.50
N ASN A 136 4.06 -32.44 -2.30
CA ASN A 136 3.95 -32.95 -3.68
C ASN A 136 3.06 -32.09 -4.59
N ASP A 137 3.13 -30.76 -4.45
CA ASP A 137 2.47 -29.81 -5.35
C ASP A 137 3.48 -29.36 -6.43
N PRO A 138 3.32 -29.80 -7.70
CA PRO A 138 4.29 -29.54 -8.76
C PRO A 138 4.43 -28.05 -9.12
N ARG A 139 3.55 -27.19 -8.63
CA ARG A 139 3.60 -25.75 -8.85
C ARG A 139 4.59 -25.06 -7.91
N ILE A 140 5.01 -25.71 -6.82
CA ILE A 140 5.86 -25.10 -5.79
C ILE A 140 7.24 -25.68 -5.85
N ARG A 141 8.25 -24.81 -5.93
CA ARG A 141 9.66 -25.22 -5.90
C ARG A 141 10.49 -24.32 -4.99
N VAL A 142 11.50 -24.90 -4.37
CA VAL A 142 12.50 -24.19 -3.56
C VAL A 142 13.72 -23.89 -4.44
N VAL A 143 14.26 -22.69 -4.32
CA VAL A 143 15.45 -22.26 -5.06
C VAL A 143 16.43 -21.59 -4.10
N SER A 144 17.69 -22.02 -4.20
CA SER A 144 18.80 -21.37 -3.50
C SER A 144 19.27 -20.14 -4.27
N VAL A 145 19.50 -19.03 -3.56
CA VAL A 145 20.03 -17.78 -4.11
C VAL A 145 21.35 -17.41 -3.44
N PRO A 146 22.22 -16.62 -4.10
CA PRO A 146 23.49 -16.20 -3.51
C PRO A 146 23.29 -15.40 -2.22
N ASP A 147 24.16 -15.63 -1.23
CA ASP A 147 24.28 -14.81 -0.02
C ASP A 147 25.03 -13.52 -0.36
N VAL A 148 24.30 -12.51 -0.82
CA VAL A 148 24.84 -11.20 -1.20
C VAL A 148 23.86 -10.12 -0.80
N TYR A 149 24.26 -9.25 0.10
CA TYR A 149 23.42 -8.09 0.47
C TYR A 149 23.34 -7.06 -0.69
N PRO A 150 22.15 -6.57 -1.08
CA PRO A 150 20.81 -6.88 -0.57
C PRO A 150 19.96 -7.77 -1.52
N ALA A 151 20.36 -9.03 -1.74
CA ALA A 151 19.63 -9.98 -2.59
C ALA A 151 18.15 -10.16 -2.17
N GLY A 152 17.83 -9.96 -0.88
CA GLY A 152 16.46 -9.98 -0.34
C GLY A 152 15.60 -8.80 -0.73
N GLY A 153 16.14 -7.79 -1.40
CA GLY A 153 15.33 -6.70 -1.96
C GLY A 153 14.38 -7.23 -3.04
N GLU A 154 13.10 -6.83 -3.01
CA GLU A 154 12.08 -7.37 -3.93
C GLU A 154 12.51 -7.30 -5.41
N ARG A 155 13.01 -6.14 -5.87
CA ARG A 155 13.44 -5.95 -7.27
C ARG A 155 14.69 -6.77 -7.60
N GLN A 156 15.65 -6.86 -6.68
CA GLN A 156 16.86 -7.64 -6.83
C GLN A 156 16.56 -9.13 -6.88
N LEU A 157 15.69 -9.60 -6.01
CA LEU A 157 15.29 -11.00 -5.97
C LEU A 157 14.53 -11.42 -7.24
N ILE A 158 13.64 -10.56 -7.74
CA ILE A 158 12.95 -10.80 -9.01
C ILE A 158 13.96 -10.93 -10.15
N GLU A 159 14.95 -10.04 -10.24
CA GLU A 159 16.00 -10.12 -11.26
C GLU A 159 16.84 -11.38 -11.13
N ILE A 160 17.21 -11.78 -9.91
CA ILE A 160 17.98 -13.02 -9.64
C ILE A 160 17.21 -14.27 -10.12
N ILE A 161 15.90 -14.33 -9.83
CA ILE A 161 15.08 -15.51 -10.13
C ILE A 161 14.63 -15.56 -11.58
N THR A 162 14.27 -14.42 -12.17
CA THR A 162 13.64 -14.37 -13.49
C THR A 162 14.56 -13.88 -14.61
N GLY A 163 15.68 -13.23 -14.26
CA GLY A 163 16.52 -12.50 -15.22
C GLY A 163 15.91 -11.20 -15.73
N LEU A 164 14.72 -10.81 -15.25
CA LEU A 164 14.00 -9.61 -15.70
C LEU A 164 14.12 -8.49 -14.65
N GLN A 165 14.34 -7.27 -15.13
CA GLN A 165 14.35 -6.09 -14.29
C GLN A 165 12.97 -5.47 -14.22
N VAL A 166 12.53 -5.12 -13.01
CA VAL A 166 11.30 -4.30 -12.84
C VAL A 166 11.57 -2.91 -13.43
N PRO A 167 10.76 -2.45 -14.40
CA PRO A 167 10.99 -1.16 -15.05
C PRO A 167 11.00 0.01 -14.06
N HIS A 168 11.67 1.11 -14.45
CA HIS A 168 11.59 2.36 -13.71
C HIS A 168 10.12 2.82 -13.58
N GLY A 169 9.69 3.14 -12.35
CA GLY A 169 8.30 3.49 -12.06
C GLY A 169 7.29 2.35 -12.20
N GLY A 170 7.71 1.16 -12.67
CA GLY A 170 6.85 -0.02 -12.82
C GLY A 170 6.74 -0.85 -11.54
N LEU A 171 5.81 -1.81 -11.58
CA LEU A 171 5.55 -2.75 -10.50
C LEU A 171 6.00 -4.18 -10.90
N PRO A 172 6.35 -5.05 -9.94
CA PRO A 172 6.58 -6.47 -10.19
C PRO A 172 5.44 -7.16 -10.97
N ALA A 173 4.20 -6.74 -10.73
CA ALA A 173 3.01 -7.24 -11.42
C ALA A 173 3.05 -7.00 -12.94
N ASP A 174 3.75 -5.96 -13.41
CA ASP A 174 3.92 -5.68 -14.86
C ASP A 174 4.75 -6.77 -15.56
N LEU A 175 5.57 -7.49 -14.79
CA LEU A 175 6.32 -8.67 -15.23
C LEU A 175 5.56 -9.99 -15.01
N GLY A 176 4.33 -9.93 -14.51
CA GLY A 176 3.56 -11.12 -14.13
C GLY A 176 4.05 -11.78 -12.83
N VAL A 177 4.75 -11.05 -11.96
CA VAL A 177 5.32 -11.56 -10.72
C VAL A 177 4.71 -10.84 -9.51
N ILE A 178 4.37 -11.60 -8.48
CA ILE A 178 4.06 -11.05 -7.15
C ILE A 178 5.08 -11.63 -6.16
N CYS A 179 5.73 -10.76 -5.40
CA CYS A 179 6.66 -11.18 -4.35
C CYS A 179 6.02 -10.99 -2.97
N GLN A 180 6.13 -11.98 -2.09
CA GLN A 180 5.67 -11.93 -0.69
C GLN A 180 6.75 -12.50 0.23
N ASN A 181 6.87 -11.96 1.44
CA ASN A 181 7.81 -12.47 2.44
C ASN A 181 7.33 -13.81 3.04
N ALA A 182 8.25 -14.69 3.44
CA ALA A 182 7.94 -15.99 4.03
C ALA A 182 7.09 -15.88 5.31
N GLY A 183 7.38 -14.89 6.17
CA GLY A 183 6.57 -14.61 7.37
C GLY A 183 5.14 -14.19 7.04
N THR A 184 4.94 -13.48 5.93
CA THR A 184 3.60 -13.13 5.45
C THR A 184 2.82 -14.38 5.02
N ALA A 185 3.47 -15.33 4.35
CA ALA A 185 2.87 -16.60 3.98
C ALA A 185 2.42 -17.37 5.23
N ALA A 186 3.28 -17.52 6.22
CA ALA A 186 2.95 -18.18 7.47
C ALA A 186 1.81 -17.47 8.24
N ALA A 187 1.77 -16.14 8.23
CA ALA A 187 0.70 -15.38 8.86
C ALA A 187 -0.66 -15.56 8.15
N ILE A 188 -0.66 -15.70 6.83
CA ILE A 188 -1.87 -16.03 6.06
C ILE A 188 -2.39 -17.40 6.43
N ASP A 189 -1.50 -18.40 6.50
CA ASP A 189 -1.87 -19.75 6.95
C ASP A 189 -2.49 -19.72 8.35
N GLN A 190 -1.81 -19.07 9.29
CA GLN A 190 -2.24 -18.99 10.69
C GLN A 190 -3.62 -18.36 10.83
N TRP A 191 -3.91 -17.29 10.12
CA TRP A 191 -5.22 -16.65 10.12
C TRP A 191 -6.30 -17.51 9.45
N ILE A 192 -6.03 -18.02 8.26
CA ILE A 192 -7.03 -18.78 7.49
C ILE A 192 -7.34 -20.13 8.13
N ASN A 193 -6.31 -20.87 8.58
CA ASN A 193 -6.45 -22.23 9.05
C ASN A 193 -6.60 -22.36 10.57
N SER A 194 -6.15 -21.36 11.34
CA SER A 194 -6.21 -21.39 12.82
C SER A 194 -7.11 -20.30 13.41
N GLY A 195 -7.53 -19.29 12.60
CA GLY A 195 -8.33 -18.16 13.10
C GLY A 195 -7.51 -17.17 13.96
N GLU A 196 -6.18 -17.27 13.95
CA GLU A 196 -5.31 -16.35 14.70
C GLU A 196 -4.85 -15.20 13.82
N PRO A 197 -5.32 -13.95 14.08
CA PRO A 197 -4.94 -12.79 13.29
C PRO A 197 -3.49 -12.38 13.56
N LEU A 198 -2.95 -11.47 12.75
CA LEU A 198 -1.58 -10.99 12.89
C LEU A 198 -1.42 -10.09 14.13
N ILE A 199 -1.36 -10.71 15.30
CA ILE A 199 -1.13 -10.06 16.61
C ILE A 199 0.23 -10.37 17.21
N SER A 200 1.01 -11.26 16.59
CA SER A 200 2.37 -11.60 17.00
C SER A 200 3.26 -11.80 15.78
N ARG A 201 4.56 -11.72 15.98
CA ARG A 201 5.55 -12.04 14.96
C ARG A 201 6.83 -12.60 15.57
N MET A 202 7.59 -13.33 14.78
CA MET A 202 8.95 -13.70 15.13
C MET A 202 9.88 -12.49 15.02
N VAL A 203 10.73 -12.29 16.02
CA VAL A 203 11.67 -11.16 16.13
C VAL A 203 13.02 -11.72 16.59
N THR A 204 14.06 -11.38 15.86
CA THR A 204 15.44 -11.64 16.29
C THR A 204 15.86 -10.61 17.33
N VAL A 205 16.43 -11.06 18.44
CA VAL A 205 17.05 -10.16 19.41
C VAL A 205 18.51 -10.56 19.56
N CYS A 206 19.39 -9.62 19.30
CA CYS A 206 20.84 -9.83 19.26
C CYS A 206 21.60 -8.61 19.72
N GLY A 207 22.90 -8.62 19.61
CA GLY A 207 23.79 -7.53 19.98
C GLY A 207 24.68 -7.90 21.16
N ASN A 208 25.64 -7.05 21.48
CA ASN A 208 26.64 -7.31 22.51
C ASN A 208 26.15 -7.03 23.97
N ALA A 209 24.96 -6.46 24.11
CA ALA A 209 24.31 -6.32 25.42
C ALA A 209 23.52 -7.57 25.83
N THR A 210 23.49 -8.63 24.99
CA THR A 210 22.84 -9.91 25.26
C THR A 210 23.87 -11.03 25.33
N ALA A 211 23.60 -12.08 26.13
CA ALA A 211 24.49 -13.25 26.22
C ALA A 211 24.56 -14.06 24.91
N ALA A 212 23.46 -14.10 24.15
CA ALA A 212 23.37 -14.78 22.85
C ALA A 212 22.23 -14.19 22.03
N ALA A 213 22.35 -14.30 20.70
CA ALA A 213 21.25 -13.99 19.80
C ALA A 213 20.13 -15.04 19.91
N GLN A 214 18.88 -14.60 19.98
CA GLN A 214 17.71 -15.46 20.14
C GLN A 214 16.55 -14.95 19.28
N ASN A 215 15.64 -15.86 18.88
CA ASN A 215 14.39 -15.50 18.23
C ASN A 215 13.23 -15.69 19.20
N PHE A 216 12.34 -14.71 19.23
CA PHE A 216 11.15 -14.72 20.08
C PHE A 216 9.90 -14.53 19.24
N VAL A 217 8.83 -15.23 19.60
CA VAL A 217 7.48 -14.85 19.15
C VAL A 217 6.97 -13.78 20.09
N VAL A 218 6.86 -12.55 19.59
CA VAL A 218 6.51 -11.37 20.40
C VAL A 218 5.15 -10.82 19.94
N ARG A 219 4.30 -10.48 20.91
CA ARG A 219 3.05 -9.78 20.62
C ARG A 219 3.32 -8.36 20.12
N ILE A 220 2.61 -7.96 19.09
CA ILE A 220 2.67 -6.59 18.58
C ILE A 220 2.15 -5.64 19.66
N GLY A 221 2.91 -4.57 19.91
CA GLY A 221 2.63 -3.63 20.99
C GLY A 221 3.44 -3.89 22.26
N THR A 222 4.18 -5.00 22.36
CA THR A 222 5.09 -5.26 23.50
C THR A 222 6.20 -4.20 23.53
N PRO A 223 6.40 -3.48 24.63
CA PRO A 223 7.53 -2.55 24.74
C PRO A 223 8.87 -3.29 24.67
N ILE A 224 9.87 -2.68 24.00
CA ILE A 224 11.24 -3.23 23.92
C ILE A 224 11.82 -3.47 25.31
N ALA A 225 11.49 -2.63 26.31
CA ALA A 225 11.88 -2.81 27.68
C ALA A 225 11.49 -4.18 28.27
N ALA A 226 10.35 -4.74 27.85
CA ALA A 226 9.94 -6.07 28.32
C ALA A 226 10.91 -7.16 27.80
N ILE A 227 11.40 -7.03 26.56
CA ILE A 227 12.40 -7.95 25.96
C ILE A 227 13.75 -7.79 26.67
N VAL A 228 14.20 -6.54 26.89
CA VAL A 228 15.45 -6.24 27.62
C VAL A 228 15.43 -6.88 29.00
N ASN A 229 14.31 -6.76 29.72
CA ASN A 229 14.12 -7.35 31.05
C ASN A 229 14.11 -8.89 30.99
N ALA A 230 13.40 -9.49 30.05
CA ALA A 230 13.32 -10.95 29.89
C ALA A 230 14.68 -11.57 29.62
N LEU A 231 15.55 -10.88 28.86
CA LEU A 231 16.91 -11.30 28.55
C LEU A 231 17.92 -10.96 29.64
N GLN A 232 17.52 -10.20 30.67
CA GLN A 232 18.44 -9.67 31.69
C GLN A 232 19.62 -8.91 31.04
N ALA A 233 19.35 -8.22 29.91
CA ALA A 233 20.37 -7.46 29.22
C ALA A 233 20.81 -6.27 30.08
N THR A 234 22.13 -6.10 30.20
CA THR A 234 22.75 -5.05 31.01
C THR A 234 23.48 -4.06 30.14
N ASP A 235 23.63 -2.83 30.66
CA ASP A 235 24.41 -1.77 29.99
C ASP A 235 23.96 -1.44 28.56
N VAL A 236 22.65 -1.56 28.27
CA VAL A 236 22.09 -1.21 26.97
C VAL A 236 22.20 0.29 26.76
N SER A 237 23.13 0.72 25.92
CA SER A 237 23.37 2.14 25.57
C SER A 237 22.61 2.57 24.31
N ARG A 238 22.32 1.62 23.41
CA ARG A 238 21.60 1.87 22.16
C ARG A 238 20.73 0.66 21.79
N VAL A 239 19.57 0.97 21.26
CA VAL A 239 18.64 -0.02 20.66
C VAL A 239 18.45 0.33 19.20
N ILE A 240 18.62 -0.66 18.31
CA ILE A 240 18.34 -0.51 16.88
C ILE A 240 17.19 -1.45 16.51
N ILE A 241 16.15 -0.91 15.89
CA ILE A 241 15.01 -1.67 15.37
C ILE A 241 15.25 -1.95 13.89
N GLY A 242 15.31 -3.23 13.51
CA GLY A 242 15.74 -3.71 12.21
C GLY A 242 17.20 -4.15 12.22
N GLY A 243 17.83 -4.32 11.06
CA GLY A 243 19.21 -4.74 10.93
C GLY A 243 20.23 -3.62 11.10
N SER A 244 21.50 -3.95 10.88
CA SER A 244 22.58 -2.99 11.00
C SER A 244 22.72 -2.03 9.81
N MET A 245 22.17 -2.41 8.65
CA MET A 245 22.25 -1.62 7.41
C MET A 245 21.00 -0.72 7.21
N MET A 246 19.80 -1.24 7.47
CA MET A 246 18.54 -0.54 7.25
C MET A 246 17.82 -0.16 8.54
N GLY A 247 18.32 -0.57 9.70
CA GLY A 247 17.69 -0.33 10.98
C GLY A 247 17.69 1.12 11.41
N VAL A 248 16.83 1.45 12.36
CA VAL A 248 16.66 2.79 12.92
C VAL A 248 16.90 2.72 14.42
N THR A 249 17.66 3.68 14.97
CA THR A 249 17.85 3.79 16.41
C THR A 249 16.51 4.16 17.06
N ALA A 250 16.11 3.39 18.08
CA ALA A 250 14.94 3.70 18.89
C ALA A 250 15.21 4.90 19.80
N ASP A 251 14.23 5.78 19.94
CA ASP A 251 14.31 6.93 20.85
C ASP A 251 14.24 6.49 22.32
N SER A 252 13.57 5.36 22.57
CA SER A 252 13.34 4.83 23.92
C SER A 252 13.04 3.33 23.89
N THR A 253 13.41 2.62 24.96
CA THR A 253 12.97 1.22 25.18
C THR A 253 11.46 1.10 25.45
N ALA A 254 10.75 2.21 25.65
CA ALA A 254 9.30 2.22 25.74
C ALA A 254 8.62 2.04 24.35
N GLU A 255 9.37 2.16 23.24
CA GLU A 255 8.83 1.89 21.91
C GLU A 255 8.32 0.47 21.81
N PRO A 256 7.13 0.28 21.17
CA PRO A 256 6.54 -1.04 21.03
C PRO A 256 7.10 -1.80 19.83
N ILE A 257 7.16 -3.11 19.94
CA ILE A 257 7.30 -3.99 18.78
C ILE A 257 6.13 -3.76 17.84
N SER A 258 6.44 -3.43 16.61
CA SER A 258 5.46 -3.23 15.52
C SER A 258 5.46 -4.40 14.53
N LYS A 259 4.54 -4.40 13.59
CA LYS A 259 4.55 -5.38 12.49
C LYS A 259 5.83 -5.29 11.63
N ALA A 260 6.54 -4.15 11.63
CA ALA A 260 7.80 -3.98 10.91
C ALA A 260 9.03 -4.51 11.69
N SER A 261 8.94 -4.67 13.01
CA SER A 261 10.08 -4.97 13.89
C SER A 261 10.50 -6.43 13.77
N ASN A 262 11.34 -6.76 12.80
CA ASN A 262 11.88 -8.10 12.59
C ASN A 262 13.14 -8.39 13.40
N CYS A 263 13.87 -7.37 13.85
CA CYS A 263 15.08 -7.49 14.65
C CYS A 263 15.17 -6.35 15.66
N ILE A 264 15.74 -6.66 16.83
CA ILE A 264 16.13 -5.70 17.85
C ILE A 264 17.59 -5.95 18.19
N ILE A 265 18.45 -4.99 17.90
CA ILE A 265 19.87 -5.05 18.24
C ILE A 265 20.06 -4.25 19.53
N LEU A 266 20.51 -4.92 20.60
CA LEU A 266 20.83 -4.34 21.90
C LEU A 266 22.33 -4.11 21.98
N SER A 267 22.77 -2.87 21.95
CA SER A 267 24.20 -2.51 22.00
C SER A 267 24.59 -1.94 23.34
N SER A 268 25.77 -2.36 23.83
CA SER A 268 26.45 -1.77 24.98
C SER A 268 27.76 -1.13 24.54
N GLY A 269 28.12 -0.02 25.17
CA GLY A 269 29.36 0.71 24.86
C GLY A 269 29.39 1.26 23.42
N ASP A 270 30.61 1.31 22.84
CA ASP A 270 30.88 1.97 21.55
C ASP A 270 30.83 1.04 20.33
N ASN A 271 30.32 -0.20 20.46
CA ASN A 271 30.38 -1.21 19.38
C ASN A 271 29.51 -0.89 18.15
N PHE A 272 28.60 0.05 18.25
CA PHE A 272 27.97 0.69 17.11
C PHE A 272 28.22 2.19 17.23
N SER A 273 29.50 2.56 17.10
CA SER A 273 29.92 3.95 17.20
C SER A 273 29.07 4.86 16.32
N PRO A 274 28.77 6.07 16.74
CA PRO A 274 28.16 7.04 15.84
C PRO A 274 29.01 7.15 14.58
N ALA A 275 28.34 7.40 13.45
CA ALA A 275 29.03 7.65 12.19
C ALA A 275 30.11 8.71 12.41
N PRO A 276 31.28 8.60 11.72
CA PRO A 276 32.29 9.65 11.78
C PRO A 276 31.67 10.99 11.39
N GLU A 277 32.26 12.08 11.87
CA GLU A 277 31.84 13.43 11.50
C GLU A 277 31.77 13.57 9.97
N GLU A 278 30.61 14.00 9.49
CA GLU A 278 30.38 14.12 8.06
C GLU A 278 31.29 15.16 7.42
N MET A 279 32.00 14.75 6.37
CA MET A 279 32.86 15.59 5.55
C MET A 279 32.22 15.85 4.18
N PRO A 280 32.60 16.94 3.49
CA PRO A 280 32.12 17.18 2.13
C PRO A 280 32.46 16.04 1.17
N CYS A 281 31.59 15.82 0.19
CA CYS A 281 31.79 14.78 -0.82
C CYS A 281 33.08 15.05 -1.62
N ILE A 282 34.02 14.10 -1.59
CA ILE A 282 35.30 14.16 -2.33
C ILE A 282 35.18 13.60 -3.76
N ARG A 283 34.00 13.18 -4.19
CA ARG A 283 33.71 12.64 -5.53
C ARG A 283 34.54 11.39 -5.89
N CYS A 284 34.82 10.51 -4.91
CA CYS A 284 35.57 9.26 -5.15
C CYS A 284 34.85 8.28 -6.08
N GLY A 285 33.51 8.30 -6.09
CA GLY A 285 32.70 7.42 -6.93
C GLY A 285 32.40 6.05 -6.34
N ASP A 286 32.91 5.71 -5.15
CA ASP A 286 32.79 4.37 -4.53
C ASP A 286 31.34 3.94 -4.29
N CYS A 287 30.42 4.91 -4.11
CA CYS A 287 28.99 4.66 -3.93
C CYS A 287 28.29 4.15 -5.21
N VAL A 288 28.89 4.30 -6.40
CA VAL A 288 28.25 3.93 -7.67
C VAL A 288 28.26 2.41 -7.90
N PRO A 289 29.40 1.70 -7.83
CA PRO A 289 29.46 0.26 -8.11
C PRO A 289 28.72 -0.59 -7.08
N VAL A 290 28.52 -0.08 -5.85
CA VAL A 290 27.81 -0.83 -4.79
C VAL A 290 26.29 -0.63 -4.81
N CYS A 291 25.79 0.25 -5.67
CA CYS A 291 24.36 0.51 -5.72
C CYS A 291 23.57 -0.61 -6.43
N PRO A 292 22.72 -1.37 -5.70
CA PRO A 292 21.95 -2.47 -6.29
C PRO A 292 20.85 -1.99 -7.24
N ALA A 293 20.41 -0.73 -7.07
CA ALA A 293 19.43 -0.10 -7.97
C ALA A 293 20.08 0.53 -9.20
N ARG A 294 21.44 0.46 -9.31
CA ARG A 294 22.22 1.01 -10.44
C ARG A 294 21.97 2.51 -10.71
N ILE A 295 21.59 3.25 -9.68
CA ILE A 295 21.54 4.72 -9.72
C ILE A 295 22.94 5.28 -9.43
N ASN A 296 23.11 6.60 -9.67
CA ASN A 296 24.33 7.30 -9.29
C ASN A 296 24.10 8.12 -8.02
N PRO A 297 24.50 7.63 -6.82
CA PRO A 297 24.25 8.31 -5.56
C PRO A 297 24.93 9.69 -5.48
N GLN A 298 26.10 9.86 -6.09
CA GLN A 298 26.82 11.14 -6.11
C GLN A 298 26.05 12.22 -6.87
N LEU A 299 25.56 11.91 -8.08
CA LEU A 299 24.78 12.85 -8.89
C LEU A 299 23.43 13.15 -8.22
N LEU A 300 22.85 12.16 -7.60
CA LEU A 300 21.60 12.32 -6.84
C LEU A 300 21.80 13.28 -5.66
N LEU A 301 22.88 13.12 -4.90
CA LEU A 301 23.26 14.04 -3.81
C LEU A 301 23.43 15.48 -4.33
N GLU A 302 24.09 15.66 -5.48
CA GLU A 302 24.28 16.97 -6.09
C GLU A 302 22.95 17.63 -6.51
N SER A 303 22.04 16.86 -7.10
CA SER A 303 20.71 17.36 -7.49
C SER A 303 19.87 17.82 -6.29
N MET A 304 20.03 17.15 -5.15
CA MET A 304 19.36 17.52 -3.90
C MET A 304 19.93 18.83 -3.31
N SER A 305 21.25 19.04 -3.40
CA SER A 305 21.88 20.28 -2.91
C SER A 305 21.37 21.53 -3.63
N THR A 306 20.86 21.36 -4.86
CA THR A 306 20.24 22.42 -5.68
C THR A 306 18.71 22.46 -5.56
N ASN A 307 18.10 21.64 -4.67
CA ASN A 307 16.65 21.47 -4.53
C ASN A 307 15.91 21.16 -5.86
N ASN A 308 16.59 20.49 -6.78
CA ASN A 308 16.04 20.14 -8.09
C ASN A 308 15.34 18.78 -8.05
N THR A 309 14.12 18.73 -7.52
CA THR A 309 13.34 17.50 -7.37
C THR A 309 13.09 16.78 -8.69
N ARG A 310 12.85 17.52 -9.78
CA ARG A 310 12.68 16.93 -11.11
C ARG A 310 13.95 16.20 -11.58
N GLN A 311 15.12 16.78 -11.34
CA GLN A 311 16.39 16.13 -11.66
C GLN A 311 16.65 14.94 -10.74
N SER A 312 16.34 15.04 -9.45
CA SER A 312 16.47 13.92 -8.51
C SER A 312 15.60 12.72 -8.95
N GLU A 313 14.39 12.98 -9.40
CA GLU A 313 13.50 11.94 -9.93
C GLU A 313 14.07 11.34 -11.23
N ALA A 314 14.51 12.16 -12.17
CA ALA A 314 15.13 11.70 -13.43
C ALA A 314 16.43 10.88 -13.21
N LEU A 315 17.14 11.11 -12.11
CA LEU A 315 18.33 10.35 -11.70
C LEU A 315 17.97 9.06 -10.93
N GLY A 316 16.68 8.73 -10.80
CA GLY A 316 16.21 7.49 -10.18
C GLY A 316 16.08 7.54 -8.66
N ALA A 317 15.84 8.71 -8.06
CA ALA A 317 15.63 8.82 -6.61
C ALA A 317 14.56 7.83 -6.10
N LEU A 318 13.46 7.63 -6.86
CA LEU A 318 12.38 6.73 -6.51
C LEU A 318 12.73 5.25 -6.66
N ASP A 319 13.80 4.89 -7.38
CA ASP A 319 14.30 3.52 -7.49
C ASP A 319 15.25 3.12 -6.36
N CYS A 320 15.72 4.08 -5.58
CA CYS A 320 16.53 3.80 -4.40
C CYS A 320 15.75 2.92 -3.43
N ILE A 321 16.36 1.80 -3.00
CA ILE A 321 15.76 0.84 -2.05
C ILE A 321 16.17 1.08 -0.60
N ASP A 322 16.88 2.17 -0.31
CA ASP A 322 17.33 2.56 1.04
C ASP A 322 18.22 1.53 1.74
N CYS A 323 19.01 0.77 0.97
CA CYS A 323 19.80 -0.35 1.48
C CYS A 323 21.04 0.04 2.29
N GLY A 324 21.48 1.30 2.31
CA GLY A 324 22.66 1.75 3.05
C GLY A 324 24.03 1.37 2.43
N CYS A 325 24.09 0.64 1.31
CA CYS A 325 25.37 0.25 0.71
C CYS A 325 26.26 1.46 0.38
N CYS A 326 25.66 2.55 -0.11
CA CYS A 326 26.37 3.77 -0.44
C CYS A 326 26.91 4.51 0.80
N ASP A 327 26.20 4.42 1.92
CA ASP A 327 26.62 5.02 3.20
C ASP A 327 27.83 4.24 3.76
N TYR A 328 27.74 2.91 3.70
CA TYR A 328 28.78 2.00 4.21
C TYR A 328 30.16 2.23 3.54
N VAL A 329 30.18 2.51 2.23
CA VAL A 329 31.43 2.71 1.48
C VAL A 329 31.87 4.18 1.43
N CYS A 330 31.08 5.12 1.98
CA CYS A 330 31.37 6.55 1.87
C CYS A 330 32.54 6.95 2.78
N PRO A 331 33.74 7.32 2.24
CA PRO A 331 34.86 7.74 3.08
C PRO A 331 34.66 9.09 3.77
N SER A 332 33.68 9.89 3.29
CA SER A 332 33.29 11.15 3.90
C SER A 332 32.20 11.01 4.97
N GLY A 333 31.75 9.80 5.27
CA GLY A 333 30.73 9.55 6.30
C GLY A 333 29.37 10.22 6.01
N ILE A 334 29.05 10.44 4.73
CA ILE A 334 27.78 11.09 4.34
C ILE A 334 26.64 10.08 4.47
N ASP A 335 25.60 10.43 5.22
CA ASP A 335 24.35 9.66 5.28
C ASP A 335 23.52 9.95 4.02
N LEU A 336 23.85 9.24 2.92
CA LEU A 336 23.20 9.36 1.62
C LEU A 336 21.76 8.84 1.68
N THR A 337 21.58 7.73 2.37
CA THR A 337 20.27 7.06 2.48
C THR A 337 19.24 7.94 3.18
N ALA A 338 19.60 8.60 4.29
CA ALA A 338 18.68 9.54 4.95
C ALA A 338 18.30 10.69 4.02
N ARG A 339 19.27 11.24 3.28
CA ARG A 339 19.02 12.31 2.30
C ARG A 339 18.11 11.85 1.17
N PHE A 340 18.31 10.62 0.66
CA PHE A 340 17.45 10.07 -0.41
C PHE A 340 16.03 9.80 0.08
N LYS A 341 15.83 9.40 1.34
CA LYS A 341 14.50 9.29 1.95
C LYS A 341 13.78 10.65 1.94
N ILE A 342 14.46 11.74 2.30
CA ILE A 342 13.90 13.09 2.25
C ILE A 342 13.56 13.49 0.80
N ALA A 343 14.45 13.22 -0.16
CA ALA A 343 14.18 13.52 -1.57
C ALA A 343 12.94 12.78 -2.08
N LYS A 344 12.83 11.49 -1.78
CA LYS A 344 11.66 10.68 -2.15
C LYS A 344 10.38 11.25 -1.55
N GLN A 345 10.39 11.60 -0.27
CA GLN A 345 9.24 12.21 0.38
C GLN A 345 8.84 13.51 -0.32
N THR A 346 9.80 14.40 -0.61
CA THR A 346 9.54 15.66 -1.30
C THR A 346 8.96 15.47 -2.69
N ILE A 347 9.48 14.51 -3.47
CA ILE A 347 8.95 14.15 -4.79
C ILE A 347 7.51 13.65 -4.67
N TRP A 348 7.22 12.75 -3.73
CA TRP A 348 5.86 12.23 -3.49
C TRP A 348 4.87 13.32 -3.07
N GLU A 349 5.28 14.26 -2.22
CA GLU A 349 4.46 15.40 -1.82
C GLU A 349 4.11 16.28 -3.02
N GLN A 350 5.07 16.53 -3.92
CA GLN A 350 4.84 17.29 -5.16
C GLN A 350 3.87 16.54 -6.09
N HIS A 351 4.04 15.23 -6.27
CA HIS A 351 3.09 14.42 -7.06
C HIS A 351 1.68 14.48 -6.49
N LEU A 352 1.53 14.36 -5.16
CA LEU A 352 0.22 14.45 -4.50
C LEU A 352 -0.42 15.83 -4.68
N LEU A 353 0.36 16.91 -4.60
CA LEU A 353 -0.11 18.26 -4.85
C LEU A 353 -0.55 18.44 -6.31
N ALA A 354 0.22 17.91 -7.27
CA ALA A 354 -0.15 17.96 -8.69
C ALA A 354 -1.47 17.21 -8.96
N ILE A 355 -1.63 16.00 -8.43
CA ILE A 355 -2.88 15.21 -8.53
C ILE A 355 -4.06 15.97 -7.92
N ARG A 356 -3.87 16.62 -6.76
CA ARG A 356 -4.93 17.42 -6.11
C ARG A 356 -5.31 18.63 -6.95
N ALA A 357 -4.32 19.31 -7.54
CA ALA A 357 -4.54 20.46 -8.41
C ALA A 357 -5.34 20.06 -9.67
N GLU A 358 -4.94 18.98 -10.33
CA GLU A 358 -5.64 18.43 -11.51
C GLU A 358 -7.09 18.06 -11.19
N ARG A 359 -7.33 17.34 -10.08
CA ARG A 359 -8.69 17.01 -9.63
C ARG A 359 -9.52 18.25 -9.31
N SER A 360 -8.89 19.32 -8.80
CA SER A 360 -9.57 20.58 -8.53
C SER A 360 -9.95 21.30 -9.82
N GLN A 361 -9.05 21.35 -10.80
CA GLN A 361 -9.32 21.88 -12.13
C GLN A 361 -10.45 21.12 -12.83
N GLN A 362 -10.42 19.79 -12.79
CA GLN A 362 -11.50 18.97 -13.37
C GLN A 362 -12.86 19.26 -12.72
N ARG A 363 -12.91 19.31 -11.37
CA ARG A 363 -14.14 19.64 -10.65
C ARG A 363 -14.67 21.03 -11.00
N PHE A 364 -13.78 22.01 -11.18
CA PHE A 364 -14.14 23.35 -11.60
C PHE A 364 -14.72 23.35 -13.02
N ALA A 365 -14.06 22.71 -13.98
CA ALA A 365 -14.54 22.57 -15.35
C ALA A 365 -15.92 21.86 -15.42
N ASP A 366 -16.10 20.79 -14.65
CA ASP A 366 -17.38 20.08 -14.57
C ASP A 366 -18.49 20.95 -13.94
N HIS A 367 -18.14 21.79 -12.95
CA HIS A 367 -19.07 22.74 -12.36
C HIS A 367 -19.47 23.82 -13.37
N GLU A 368 -18.51 24.40 -14.06
CA GLU A 368 -18.75 25.42 -15.08
C GLU A 368 -19.64 24.88 -16.21
N LYS A 369 -19.35 23.67 -16.68
CA LYS A 369 -20.19 22.99 -17.69
C LYS A 369 -21.62 22.81 -17.23
N ARG A 370 -21.84 22.32 -15.99
CA ARG A 370 -23.20 22.16 -15.43
C ARG A 370 -23.91 23.49 -15.30
N TRP A 371 -23.21 24.55 -14.86
CA TRP A 371 -23.78 25.88 -14.71
C TRP A 371 -24.19 26.45 -16.07
N LEU A 372 -23.35 26.32 -17.11
CA LEU A 372 -23.67 26.75 -18.48
C LEU A 372 -24.88 25.99 -19.04
N THR A 373 -24.96 24.68 -18.81
CA THR A 373 -26.12 23.87 -19.27
C THR A 373 -27.40 24.34 -18.57
N ALA A 374 -27.40 24.49 -17.25
CA ALA A 374 -28.56 24.95 -16.50
C ALA A 374 -29.00 26.36 -16.92
N SER A 375 -28.06 27.29 -17.11
CA SER A 375 -28.33 28.65 -17.59
C SER A 375 -28.93 28.67 -18.98
N ASN A 376 -28.51 27.80 -19.89
CA ASN A 376 -29.10 27.71 -21.23
C ASN A 376 -30.51 27.10 -21.20
N GLU A 377 -30.74 26.07 -20.40
CA GLU A 377 -32.07 25.47 -20.20
C GLU A 377 -33.07 26.49 -19.60
N GLU A 378 -32.64 27.30 -18.62
CA GLU A 378 -33.43 28.35 -18.05
C GLU A 378 -33.76 29.41 -19.08
N ARG A 379 -32.81 29.83 -19.93
CA ARG A 379 -32.99 30.76 -20.99
C ARG A 379 -33.96 30.24 -22.06
N GLU A 380 -33.80 28.99 -22.51
CA GLU A 380 -34.74 28.37 -23.46
C GLU A 380 -36.14 28.27 -22.91
N THR A 381 -36.29 27.97 -21.61
CA THR A 381 -37.60 27.94 -20.93
C THR A 381 -38.24 29.32 -20.89
N LEU A 382 -37.46 30.37 -20.59
CA LEU A 382 -37.94 31.75 -20.59
C LEU A 382 -38.34 32.23 -21.98
N ASP A 383 -37.55 31.91 -23.00
CA ASP A 383 -37.84 32.23 -24.41
C ASP A 383 -39.12 31.53 -24.88
N ALA A 384 -39.32 30.23 -24.51
CA ALA A 384 -40.57 29.52 -24.80
C ALA A 384 -41.79 30.11 -24.10
N GLN A 385 -41.67 30.52 -22.83
CA GLN A 385 -42.75 31.22 -22.08
C GLN A 385 -43.08 32.56 -22.71
N THR A 386 -42.04 33.29 -23.14
CA THR A 386 -42.23 34.60 -23.79
C THR A 386 -42.92 34.43 -25.15
N ALA A 387 -42.56 33.45 -25.95
CA ALA A 387 -43.22 33.14 -27.21
C ALA A 387 -44.70 32.74 -27.00
N ALA A 388 -44.96 31.86 -26.01
CA ALA A 388 -46.33 31.48 -25.67
C ALA A 388 -47.16 32.67 -25.22
N PHE A 389 -46.59 33.63 -24.47
CA PHE A 389 -47.27 34.85 -24.07
C PHE A 389 -47.62 35.74 -25.28
N HIS A 390 -46.72 35.90 -26.23
CA HIS A 390 -46.97 36.66 -27.48
C HIS A 390 -48.03 36.00 -28.33
N ASP A 391 -48.09 34.67 -28.43
CA ASP A 391 -49.10 33.92 -29.13
C ASP A 391 -50.50 34.11 -28.52
N VAL A 392 -50.59 34.06 -27.18
CA VAL A 392 -51.84 34.33 -26.47
C VAL A 392 -52.30 35.77 -26.70
N GLN A 393 -51.40 36.75 -26.68
CA GLN A 393 -51.69 38.15 -26.92
C GLN A 393 -52.15 38.39 -28.37
N ALA A 394 -51.51 37.78 -29.36
CA ALA A 394 -51.91 37.85 -30.78
C ALA A 394 -53.26 37.21 -31.02
N ASN A 395 -53.56 36.06 -30.44
CA ASN A 395 -54.84 35.36 -30.52
C ASN A 395 -55.92 36.15 -29.85
N SER A 396 -55.70 36.82 -28.70
CA SER A 396 -56.64 37.67 -28.00
C SER A 396 -56.94 38.89 -28.82
N LYS A 397 -55.96 39.51 -29.47
CA LYS A 397 -56.16 40.66 -30.36
C LYS A 397 -56.97 40.26 -31.60
N SER A 398 -56.70 39.14 -32.21
CA SER A 398 -57.46 38.60 -33.35
C SER A 398 -58.96 38.34 -32.96
N ALA A 399 -59.16 37.70 -31.80
CA ALA A 399 -60.49 37.43 -31.28
C ALA A 399 -61.31 38.78 -31.03
N LEU A 400 -60.61 39.79 -30.48
CA LEU A 400 -61.20 41.11 -30.27
C LEU A 400 -61.55 41.79 -31.59
N ASP A 401 -60.65 41.72 -32.59
CA ASP A 401 -60.88 42.26 -33.93
C ASP A 401 -62.06 41.56 -34.63
N ASP A 402 -62.20 40.28 -34.48
CA ASP A 402 -63.31 39.48 -35.01
C ASP A 402 -64.64 39.81 -34.30
N MET A 403 -64.60 40.01 -32.99
CA MET A 403 -65.75 40.43 -32.22
C MET A 403 -66.20 41.88 -32.62
N LEU A 404 -65.28 42.81 -32.80
CA LEU A 404 -65.57 44.17 -33.31
C LEU A 404 -66.13 44.14 -34.75
N LYS A 405 -65.68 43.30 -35.62
CA LYS A 405 -66.23 43.10 -36.99
C LYS A 405 -67.63 42.55 -36.95
N ARG A 406 -67.97 41.64 -36.04
CA ARG A 406 -69.34 41.14 -35.81
C ARG A 406 -70.27 42.18 -35.26
N LEU A 407 -69.85 43.08 -34.38
CA LEU A 407 -70.58 44.15 -33.80
C LEU A 407 -70.88 45.28 -34.82
N ASN A 408 -70.00 45.47 -35.80
CA ASN A 408 -70.15 46.50 -36.87
C ASN A 408 -70.83 45.96 -38.14
N SER A 409 -71.27 44.71 -38.16
CA SER A 409 -72.05 44.18 -39.27
C SER A 409 -73.49 44.62 -39.16
N PRO A 410 -74.10 45.20 -40.22
CA PRO A 410 -75.56 45.65 -40.18
C PRO A 410 -76.38 44.35 -39.98
N THR A 411 -77.31 44.48 -38.99
CA THR A 411 -78.32 43.43 -38.78
C THR A 411 -79.21 43.33 -39.99
N PRO A 412 -79.43 42.12 -40.56
CA PRO A 412 -80.53 41.97 -41.50
C PRO A 412 -81.90 42.07 -40.72
N ASP A 413 -82.68 42.95 -41.10
CA ASP A 413 -84.14 43.03 -40.75
C ASP A 413 -84.79 41.80 -41.37
N ASP A 414 -85.40 40.95 -40.61
CA ASP A 414 -86.65 40.29 -40.94
C ASP A 414 -87.26 39.55 -39.78
N GLY A 415 -88.48 39.87 -39.58
CA GLY A 415 -89.36 39.21 -38.63
C GLY A 415 -89.73 37.83 -39.13
N THR A 416 -89.96 37.04 -38.16
CA THR A 416 -91.13 36.19 -37.98
C THR A 416 -90.98 35.37 -36.71
N LEU A 417 -91.84 35.68 -35.76
CA LEU A 417 -92.15 34.80 -34.63
C LEU A 417 -92.71 33.49 -35.12
N LYS A 418 -92.19 32.40 -34.62
CA LYS A 418 -92.95 31.17 -34.36
C LYS A 418 -92.48 30.53 -33.08
N ASP A 419 -93.48 30.38 -32.22
CA ASP A 419 -93.50 29.74 -30.93
C ASP A 419 -93.15 28.26 -30.99
N GLU A 420 -92.78 27.78 -29.80
CA GLU A 420 -92.90 26.44 -29.18
C GLU A 420 -91.70 25.54 -29.14
N PRO A 421 -91.64 24.61 -28.09
CA PRO A 421 -91.81 24.85 -26.65
C PRO A 421 -90.62 24.24 -25.86
N ARG A 422 -90.57 24.53 -24.57
CA ARG A 422 -89.69 23.96 -23.51
C ARG A 422 -89.87 22.46 -23.39
N LYS A 423 -88.80 21.77 -23.23
CA LYS A 423 -88.75 20.54 -22.44
C LYS A 423 -87.58 20.68 -21.45
N ASN A 424 -88.00 20.63 -20.19
CA ASN A 424 -87.17 20.29 -19.03
C ASN A 424 -86.69 18.84 -19.17
N ASP A 425 -85.57 18.53 -18.59
CA ASP A 425 -85.40 17.63 -17.46
C ASP A 425 -83.94 17.31 -17.31
N GLU A 426 -83.52 17.64 -16.11
CA GLU A 426 -83.02 16.74 -15.05
C GLU A 426 -81.63 16.02 -15.37
N ALA A 427 -80.69 16.46 -14.62
CA ALA A 427 -80.21 15.91 -13.33
C ALA A 427 -79.28 14.69 -13.46
N ASP A 428 -78.26 14.84 -12.72
CA ASP A 428 -77.53 13.80 -11.97
C ASP A 428 -76.27 13.13 -12.59
N GLN A 429 -75.26 13.34 -11.98
CA GLN A 429 -74.20 12.70 -11.20
C GLN A 429 -72.84 13.27 -11.54
#